data_60728fee227e3bd6907a825bc578968a
#
_entry.id   60728fee227e3bd6907a825bc578968a
#
_cell.length_a   1.000
_cell.length_b   1.000
_cell.length_c   1.000
_cell.angle_alpha   90.00
_cell.angle_beta   90.00
_cell.angle_gamma   90.00
#
_symmetry.space_group_name_H-M   'P 1'
#
loop_
_entity.id
_entity.type
_entity.pdbx_description
1 polymer ?
#
loop_
_entity_poly.entity_id
_entity_poly.type
_entity_poly.pdbx_seq_one_letter_code
_entity_poly.pdbx_strand_id
1 'polypeptide(L)'
;MWHFTQLALKNRWVTFLIVAMLAGASIWAILGLKMELIPNIEFPFTTVVTVYPQATPDEVVNKVTTPIENVIWEQWEGKGLKHLYSTSADNVSVIFAEFEYGTKMDEVTSTISQGISKLTLPPEVLAFSQ
;
A
#
# COMPACT_ATOMS: atom_id res chain seq x y z
N MET A 1 17.22 9.24 -50.52
CA MET A 1 16.89 7.88 -49.98
C MET A 1 17.45 6.74 -50.84
N TRP A 2 17.64 6.95 -52.13
CA TRP A 2 18.14 5.91 -53.05
C TRP A 2 19.56 5.41 -52.74
N HIS A 3 20.45 6.30 -52.24
CA HIS A 3 21.83 5.93 -51.95
C HIS A 3 22.00 4.93 -50.81
N PHE A 4 21.16 5.00 -49.79
CA PHE A 4 21.18 4.05 -48.66
C PHE A 4 20.77 2.65 -49.06
N THR A 5 19.77 2.54 -49.96
CA THR A 5 19.30 1.27 -50.46
C THR A 5 20.35 0.57 -51.34
N GLN A 6 21.04 1.33 -52.19
CA GLN A 6 22.14 0.81 -53.01
C GLN A 6 23.34 0.36 -52.20
N LEU A 7 23.70 1.10 -51.12
CA LEU A 7 24.80 0.74 -50.22
C LEU A 7 24.46 -0.56 -49.44
N ALA A 8 23.25 -0.72 -49.00
CA ALA A 8 22.79 -1.91 -48.29
C ALA A 8 22.80 -3.15 -49.18
N LEU A 9 22.40 -3.02 -50.46
CA LEU A 9 22.40 -4.13 -51.44
C LEU A 9 23.80 -4.49 -51.92
N LYS A 10 24.71 -3.54 -52.02
CA LYS A 10 26.09 -3.76 -52.48
C LYS A 10 26.95 -4.50 -51.46
N ASN A 11 26.67 -4.30 -50.15
CA ASN A 11 27.43 -4.91 -49.03
C ASN A 11 26.51 -5.69 -48.10
N ARG A 12 26.05 -6.83 -48.55
CA ARG A 12 25.16 -7.73 -47.80
C ARG A 12 25.70 -8.04 -46.39
N TRP A 13 26.99 -8.14 -46.23
CA TRP A 13 27.63 -8.38 -44.92
C TRP A 13 27.47 -7.23 -43.96
N VAL A 14 27.56 -5.97 -44.41
CA VAL A 14 27.38 -4.75 -43.60
C VAL A 14 25.91 -4.65 -43.15
N THR A 15 24.97 -4.97 -44.03
CA THR A 15 23.54 -4.98 -43.67
C THR A 15 23.24 -6.04 -42.62
N PHE A 16 23.82 -7.24 -42.78
CA PHE A 16 23.67 -8.32 -41.79
C PHE A 16 24.24 -7.92 -40.42
N LEU A 17 25.39 -7.23 -40.39
CA LEU A 17 26.04 -6.76 -39.15
C LEU A 17 25.20 -5.68 -38.46
N ILE A 18 24.62 -4.75 -39.21
CA ILE A 18 23.73 -3.71 -38.64
C ILE A 18 22.46 -4.35 -38.04
N VAL A 19 21.83 -5.30 -38.76
CA VAL A 19 20.63 -6.00 -38.28
C VAL A 19 20.95 -6.80 -37.01
N ALA A 20 22.08 -7.51 -37.01
CA ALA A 20 22.52 -8.28 -35.83
C ALA A 20 22.80 -7.36 -34.62
N MET A 21 23.39 -6.18 -34.86
CA MET A 21 23.67 -5.19 -33.80
C MET A 21 22.35 -4.62 -33.23
N LEU A 22 21.39 -4.28 -34.09
CA LEU A 22 20.07 -3.80 -33.66
C LEU A 22 19.29 -4.87 -32.90
N ALA A 23 19.33 -6.13 -33.36
CA ALA A 23 18.70 -7.25 -32.67
C ALA A 23 19.33 -7.48 -31.27
N GLY A 24 20.67 -7.44 -31.19
CA GLY A 24 21.38 -7.55 -29.91
C GLY A 24 21.06 -6.42 -28.94
N ALA A 25 21.01 -5.18 -29.44
CA ALA A 25 20.63 -4.02 -28.65
C ALA A 25 19.19 -4.10 -28.13
N SER A 26 18.26 -4.61 -28.97
CA SER A 26 16.86 -4.81 -28.58
C SER A 26 16.71 -5.86 -27.48
N ILE A 27 17.41 -6.98 -27.60
CA ILE A 27 17.40 -8.04 -26.57
C ILE A 27 17.98 -7.49 -25.24
N TRP A 28 19.08 -6.76 -25.33
CA TRP A 28 19.68 -6.16 -24.13
C TRP A 28 18.78 -5.12 -23.47
N ALA A 29 18.09 -4.30 -24.25
CA ALA A 29 17.11 -3.34 -23.76
C ALA A 29 15.94 -4.03 -23.05
N ILE A 30 15.41 -5.12 -23.60
CA ILE A 30 14.32 -5.90 -22.99
C ILE A 30 14.75 -6.51 -21.65
N LEU A 31 15.96 -7.08 -21.59
CA LEU A 31 16.49 -7.66 -20.34
C LEU A 31 16.81 -6.61 -19.27
N GLY A 32 17.08 -5.37 -19.67
CA GLY A 32 17.33 -4.26 -18.77
C GLY A 32 16.08 -3.52 -18.30
N LEU A 33 14.94 -3.73 -18.96
CA LEU A 33 13.66 -3.15 -18.54
C LEU A 33 13.16 -3.87 -17.28
N LYS A 34 13.21 -3.19 -16.16
CA LYS A 34 12.47 -3.60 -14.95
C LYS A 34 10.98 -3.44 -15.27
N MET A 35 10.31 -4.54 -15.53
CA MET A 35 8.86 -4.55 -15.67
C MET A 35 8.22 -4.41 -14.28
N GLU A 36 8.19 -3.22 -13.75
CA GLU A 36 7.32 -2.87 -12.64
C GLU A 36 5.91 -2.73 -13.20
N LEU A 37 5.20 -3.86 -13.30
CA LEU A 37 3.81 -3.93 -13.79
C LEU A 37 2.84 -3.13 -12.91
N ILE A 38 3.18 -2.90 -11.66
CA ILE A 38 2.41 -2.09 -10.71
C ILE A 38 3.42 -1.24 -9.96
N PRO A 39 3.41 0.09 -10.12
CA PRO A 39 4.16 0.94 -9.21
C PRO A 39 3.68 0.60 -7.79
N ASN A 40 4.60 0.57 -6.82
CA ASN A 40 4.25 0.41 -5.42
C ASN A 40 3.37 1.60 -5.01
N ILE A 41 2.08 1.48 -5.28
CA ILE A 41 1.08 2.44 -4.81
C ILE A 41 0.82 2.02 -3.36
N GLU A 42 1.53 2.63 -2.45
CA GLU A 42 1.19 2.58 -1.04
C GLU A 42 -0.12 3.35 -0.87
N PHE A 43 -1.20 2.62 -0.72
CA PHE A 43 -2.47 3.24 -0.37
C PHE A 43 -2.34 3.73 1.07
N PRO A 44 -2.54 5.03 1.31
CA PRO A 44 -2.37 5.60 2.64
C PRO A 44 -3.58 5.31 3.53
N PHE A 45 -3.82 4.04 3.80
CA PHE A 45 -4.85 3.62 4.75
C PHE A 45 -4.32 2.51 5.67
N THR A 46 -4.82 2.47 6.88
CA THR A 46 -4.61 1.37 7.81
C THR A 46 -5.96 0.86 8.32
N THR A 47 -6.01 -0.42 8.63
CA THR A 47 -7.20 -1.08 9.14
C THR A 47 -6.91 -1.69 10.49
N VAL A 48 -7.74 -1.37 11.49
CA VAL A 48 -7.70 -1.99 12.80
C VAL A 48 -8.89 -2.91 12.94
N VAL A 49 -8.64 -4.21 13.04
CA VAL A 49 -9.67 -5.22 13.28
C VAL A 49 -9.56 -5.68 14.73
N THR A 50 -10.66 -5.60 15.45
CA THR A 50 -10.72 -5.99 16.86
C THR A 50 -11.85 -6.98 17.07
N VAL A 51 -11.55 -8.10 17.70
CA VAL A 51 -12.53 -9.13 18.03
C VAL A 51 -12.80 -9.10 19.53
N TYR A 52 -14.07 -8.95 19.91
CA TYR A 52 -14.54 -9.01 21.30
C TYR A 52 -15.63 -10.09 21.42
N PRO A 53 -15.25 -11.32 21.80
CA PRO A 53 -16.17 -12.45 21.85
C PRO A 53 -17.33 -12.19 22.82
N GLN A 54 -18.53 -12.64 22.42
CA GLN A 54 -19.78 -12.56 23.20
C GLN A 54 -20.25 -11.14 23.50
N ALA A 55 -19.72 -10.12 22.84
CA ALA A 55 -20.15 -8.74 22.99
C ALA A 55 -21.29 -8.40 21.99
N THR A 56 -22.24 -7.62 22.46
CA THR A 56 -23.26 -7.00 21.63
C THR A 56 -22.65 -5.83 20.83
N PRO A 57 -23.25 -5.39 19.71
CA PRO A 57 -22.75 -4.25 18.94
C PRO A 57 -22.56 -2.98 19.78
N ASP A 58 -23.47 -2.69 20.69
CA ASP A 58 -23.37 -1.52 21.59
C ASP A 58 -22.18 -1.62 22.55
N GLU A 59 -21.88 -2.82 23.04
CA GLU A 59 -20.70 -3.05 23.88
C GLU A 59 -19.41 -2.93 23.08
N VAL A 60 -19.40 -3.43 21.84
CA VAL A 60 -18.27 -3.28 20.93
C VAL A 60 -18.00 -1.80 20.65
N VAL A 61 -19.03 -1.01 20.35
CA VAL A 61 -18.90 0.43 20.12
C VAL A 61 -18.33 1.12 21.35
N ASN A 62 -18.92 0.93 22.51
CA ASN A 62 -18.57 1.72 23.72
C ASN A 62 -17.25 1.29 24.34
N LYS A 63 -16.92 -0.01 24.34
CA LYS A 63 -15.75 -0.55 25.04
C LYS A 63 -14.51 -0.72 24.16
N VAL A 64 -14.70 -0.77 22.83
CA VAL A 64 -13.63 -1.08 21.89
C VAL A 64 -13.49 0.00 20.81
N THR A 65 -14.53 0.24 20.02
CA THR A 65 -14.45 1.13 18.86
C THR A 65 -14.15 2.56 19.27
N THR A 66 -14.96 3.15 20.15
CA THR A 66 -14.78 4.55 20.59
C THR A 66 -13.42 4.83 21.26
N PRO A 67 -12.92 3.99 22.17
CA PRO A 67 -11.57 4.20 22.73
C PRO A 67 -10.46 4.16 21.66
N ILE A 68 -10.56 3.25 20.69
CA ILE A 68 -9.55 3.15 19.63
C ILE A 68 -9.63 4.33 18.67
N GLU A 69 -10.83 4.75 18.28
CA GLU A 69 -11.04 5.96 17.47
C GLU A 69 -10.43 7.19 18.13
N ASN A 70 -10.67 7.38 19.43
CA ASN A 70 -10.11 8.51 20.17
C ASN A 70 -8.58 8.51 20.14
N VAL A 71 -7.93 7.35 20.29
CA VAL A 71 -6.48 7.23 20.18
C VAL A 71 -5.99 7.62 18.79
N ILE A 72 -6.67 7.19 17.75
CA ILE A 72 -6.30 7.54 16.36
C ILE A 72 -6.47 9.04 16.14
N TRP A 73 -7.58 9.63 16.58
CA TRP A 73 -7.85 11.05 16.49
C TRP A 73 -6.79 11.87 17.23
N GLU A 74 -6.54 11.60 18.49
CA GLU A 74 -5.59 12.34 19.33
C GLU A 74 -4.16 12.33 18.77
N GLN A 75 -3.76 11.21 18.15
CA GLN A 75 -2.40 11.05 17.63
C GLN A 75 -2.22 11.66 16.24
N TRP A 76 -3.25 11.62 15.41
CA TRP A 76 -3.13 11.92 13.98
C TRP A 76 -4.02 13.05 13.47
N GLU A 77 -4.88 13.63 14.30
CA GLU A 77 -5.62 14.84 13.93
C GLU A 77 -4.65 15.97 13.60
N GLY A 78 -4.79 16.53 12.38
CA GLY A 78 -3.88 17.57 11.86
C GLY A 78 -2.50 17.10 11.45
N LYS A 79 -2.22 15.78 11.47
CA LYS A 79 -0.94 15.19 11.06
C LYS A 79 -1.07 14.27 9.84
N GLY A 80 -2.11 14.48 9.03
CA GLY A 80 -2.33 13.71 7.82
C GLY A 80 -3.48 12.70 7.88
N LEU A 81 -4.23 12.62 8.98
CA LEU A 81 -5.49 11.86 9.02
C LEU A 81 -6.54 12.60 8.19
N LYS A 82 -7.08 11.93 7.18
CA LYS A 82 -8.06 12.48 6.25
C LYS A 82 -9.48 12.06 6.59
N HIS A 83 -9.69 10.76 6.74
CA HIS A 83 -10.97 10.18 7.12
C HIS A 83 -10.78 9.01 8.08
N LEU A 84 -11.72 8.86 8.99
CA LEU A 84 -11.82 7.73 9.90
C LEU A 84 -13.23 7.14 9.77
N TYR A 85 -13.31 5.87 9.45
CA TYR A 85 -14.56 5.11 9.34
C TYR A 85 -14.50 3.92 10.26
N SER A 86 -15.60 3.64 10.94
CA SER A 86 -15.71 2.43 11.76
C SER A 86 -17.00 1.68 11.47
N THR A 87 -16.95 0.39 11.64
CA THR A 87 -18.09 -0.50 11.57
C THR A 87 -18.00 -1.47 12.72
N SER A 88 -19.07 -1.51 13.54
CA SER A 88 -19.19 -2.42 14.68
C SER A 88 -20.34 -3.38 14.44
N ALA A 89 -20.08 -4.65 14.65
CA ALA A 89 -21.06 -5.73 14.57
C ALA A 89 -20.95 -6.63 15.80
N ASP A 90 -21.75 -7.70 15.87
CA ASP A 90 -21.62 -8.69 16.91
C ASP A 90 -20.20 -9.24 16.99
N ASN A 91 -19.54 -9.10 18.11
CA ASN A 91 -18.19 -9.59 18.42
C ASN A 91 -17.04 -8.95 17.64
N VAL A 92 -17.26 -7.99 16.74
CA VAL A 92 -16.18 -7.44 15.90
C VAL A 92 -16.31 -5.92 15.68
N SER A 93 -15.17 -5.24 15.72
CA SER A 93 -15.01 -3.85 15.30
C SER A 93 -13.98 -3.78 14.18
N VAL A 94 -14.30 -3.03 13.14
CA VAL A 94 -13.37 -2.73 12.05
C VAL A 94 -13.29 -1.23 11.88
N ILE A 95 -12.08 -0.69 12.01
CA ILE A 95 -11.81 0.75 11.90
C ILE A 95 -10.87 0.96 10.73
N PHE A 96 -11.28 1.82 9.80
CA PHE A 96 -10.48 2.23 8.63
C PHE A 96 -10.02 3.68 8.82
N ALA A 97 -8.73 3.89 8.82
CA ALA A 97 -8.14 5.22 8.84
C ALA A 97 -7.47 5.52 7.50
N GLU A 98 -7.94 6.56 6.81
CA GLU A 98 -7.36 7.06 5.56
C GLU A 98 -6.47 8.26 5.86
N PHE A 99 -5.26 8.24 5.31
CA PHE A 99 -4.26 9.29 5.50
C PHE A 99 -3.96 10.03 4.18
N GLU A 100 -3.30 11.16 4.27
CA GLU A 100 -2.83 11.89 3.10
C GLU A 100 -1.66 11.17 2.42
N TYR A 101 -1.54 11.35 1.10
CA TYR A 101 -0.42 10.80 0.33
C TYR A 101 0.92 11.36 0.84
N GLY A 102 1.88 10.48 1.02
CA GLY A 102 3.20 10.81 1.54
C GLY A 102 3.36 10.60 3.04
N THR A 103 2.30 10.21 3.76
CA THR A 103 2.39 9.78 5.16
C THR A 103 3.11 8.43 5.22
N LYS A 104 4.07 8.29 6.12
CA LYS A 104 4.81 7.03 6.32
C LYS A 104 3.92 6.03 7.05
N MET A 105 3.36 5.08 6.33
CA MET A 105 2.41 4.11 6.88
C MET A 105 3.02 3.19 7.95
N ASP A 106 4.32 2.89 7.87
CA ASP A 106 5.03 2.14 8.92
C ASP A 106 5.00 2.85 10.26
N GLU A 107 5.19 4.18 10.25
CA GLU A 107 5.13 5.01 11.45
C GLU A 107 3.70 5.11 11.99
N VAL A 108 2.71 5.24 11.10
CA VAL A 108 1.28 5.25 11.43
C VAL A 108 0.89 3.96 12.14
N THR A 109 1.15 2.82 11.52
CA THR A 109 0.78 1.50 12.05
C THR A 109 1.47 1.23 13.39
N SER A 110 2.76 1.56 13.49
CA SER A 110 3.53 1.42 14.73
C SER A 110 2.95 2.28 15.86
N THR A 111 2.62 3.54 15.56
CA THR A 111 2.10 4.49 16.56
C THR A 111 0.69 4.09 17.02
N ILE A 112 -0.18 3.69 16.10
CA ILE A 112 -1.53 3.20 16.42
C ILE A 112 -1.45 1.93 17.27
N SER A 113 -0.61 0.96 16.91
CA SER A 113 -0.43 -0.27 17.68
C SER A 113 0.05 0.02 19.12
N GLN A 114 1.00 0.95 19.27
CA GLN A 114 1.44 1.39 20.60
C GLN A 114 0.35 2.12 21.39
N GLY A 115 -0.47 2.93 20.70
CA GLY A 115 -1.60 3.61 21.32
C GLY A 115 -2.65 2.61 21.82
N ILE A 116 -3.01 1.64 20.99
CA ILE A 116 -3.96 0.57 21.35
C ILE A 116 -3.43 -0.26 22.53
N SER A 117 -2.13 -0.58 22.54
CA SER A 117 -1.51 -1.35 23.64
C SER A 117 -1.55 -0.65 24.99
N LYS A 118 -1.70 0.68 25.01
CA LYS A 118 -1.83 1.47 26.23
C LYS A 118 -3.28 1.59 26.72
N LEU A 119 -4.24 1.25 25.87
CA LEU A 119 -5.65 1.24 26.25
C LEU A 119 -5.93 0.09 27.21
N THR A 120 -6.72 0.36 28.23
CA THR A 120 -7.24 -0.67 29.13
C THR A 120 -8.46 -1.33 28.47
N LEU A 121 -8.20 -2.13 27.45
CA LEU A 121 -9.25 -2.94 26.80
C LEU A 121 -9.60 -4.16 27.66
N PRO A 122 -10.82 -4.71 27.57
CA PRO A 122 -11.17 -5.97 28.22
C PRO A 122 -10.17 -7.07 27.84
N PRO A 123 -9.80 -7.98 28.76
CA PRO A 123 -8.76 -8.98 28.51
C PRO A 123 -9.11 -10.02 27.41
N GLU A 124 -10.38 -10.05 27.02
CA GLU A 124 -10.91 -10.94 25.98
C GLU A 124 -10.79 -10.35 24.57
N VAL A 125 -10.36 -9.09 24.45
CA VAL A 125 -10.25 -8.37 23.19
C VAL A 125 -8.94 -8.67 22.50
N LEU A 126 -9.02 -9.11 21.25
CA LEU A 126 -7.88 -9.31 20.36
C LEU A 126 -7.88 -8.22 19.28
N ALA A 127 -6.87 -7.36 19.28
CA ALA A 127 -6.72 -6.29 18.29
C ALA A 127 -5.57 -6.60 17.33
N PHE A 128 -5.84 -6.46 16.04
CA PHE A 128 -4.87 -6.62 14.95
C PHE A 128 -4.89 -5.35 14.09
N SER A 129 -3.72 -4.73 13.88
CA SER A 129 -3.54 -3.61 12.93
C SER A 129 -2.73 -4.09 11.73
N GLN A 130 -3.21 -3.77 10.51
CA GLN A 130 -2.54 -4.01 9.24
C GLN A 130 -2.54 -2.75 8.38
#